data_9171ac832efa81ff256bab2c3a0b1fef
#
_entry.id   9171ac832efa81ff256bab2c3a0b1fef
#
_cell.length_a   1.000
_cell.length_b   1.000
_cell.length_c   1.000
_cell.angle_alpha   90.00
_cell.angle_beta   90.00
_cell.angle_gamma   90.00
#
_symmetry.space_group_name_H-M   'P 1'
#
loop_
_entity.id
_entity.type
_entity.pdbx_description
1 polymer ?
#
loop_
_entity_poly.entity_id
_entity_poly.type
_entity_poly.pdbx_seq_one_letter_code
_entity_poly.pdbx_strand_id
1 'polypeptide(L)'
;MPFITRPSALFSTAIILLAATAGSAVAQKRTVLQTIDFPAGYEILSVIAELEPGQCTGRHSHPGAESAYVMEGEAVAKFDGKPDLILKAGQPLQFAPGEVHNVCNVGGGQFKALAHYIVEKGKPLVTRAP
;
A
#
# COMPACT_ATOMS: atom_id res chain seq x y z
N MET A 1 -58.99 35.13 37.98
CA MET A 1 -57.72 34.40 37.93
C MET A 1 -57.45 34.06 36.47
N PRO A 2 -56.42 34.63 35.85
CA PRO A 2 -56.11 34.34 34.44
C PRO A 2 -55.13 33.15 34.37
N PHE A 3 -55.49 32.19 33.52
CA PHE A 3 -54.65 31.02 33.20
C PHE A 3 -53.49 31.46 32.31
N ILE A 4 -52.22 31.23 32.77
CA ILE A 4 -51.04 31.47 32.02
C ILE A 4 -50.72 30.18 31.22
N THR A 5 -50.87 30.19 29.91
CA THR A 5 -50.43 29.12 29.01
C THR A 5 -48.95 29.30 28.70
N ARG A 6 -48.15 28.29 29.04
CA ARG A 6 -46.72 28.20 28.67
C ARG A 6 -46.58 27.67 27.24
N PRO A 7 -45.74 28.26 26.38
CA PRO A 7 -45.47 27.65 25.08
C PRO A 7 -44.42 26.54 25.25
N SER A 8 -44.73 25.37 24.71
CA SER A 8 -43.80 24.24 24.60
C SER A 8 -42.80 24.51 23.47
N ALA A 9 -41.54 24.65 23.83
CA ALA A 9 -40.43 24.75 22.86
C ALA A 9 -40.13 23.36 22.29
N LEU A 10 -40.38 23.15 21.02
CA LEU A 10 -39.95 21.98 20.26
C LEU A 10 -38.46 22.13 19.90
N PHE A 11 -37.58 21.39 20.58
CA PHE A 11 -36.19 21.26 20.18
C PHE A 11 -36.08 20.27 19.00
N SER A 12 -35.87 20.82 17.82
CA SER A 12 -35.48 20.02 16.64
C SER A 12 -34.01 19.66 16.74
N THR A 13 -33.76 18.38 17.01
CA THR A 13 -32.39 17.83 16.98
C THR A 13 -32.02 17.56 15.53
N ALA A 14 -31.19 18.40 14.95
CA ALA A 14 -30.63 18.17 13.62
C ALA A 14 -29.55 17.08 13.73
N ILE A 15 -29.82 15.89 13.19
CA ILE A 15 -28.83 14.82 13.04
C ILE A 15 -27.97 15.18 11.82
N ILE A 16 -26.73 15.60 12.08
CA ILE A 16 -25.73 15.80 11.03
C ILE A 16 -25.20 14.42 10.66
N LEU A 17 -25.66 13.91 9.52
CA LEU A 17 -25.11 12.68 8.92
C LEU A 17 -23.74 13.02 8.34
N LEU A 18 -22.66 12.64 9.03
CA LEU A 18 -21.31 12.75 8.53
C LEU A 18 -21.10 11.64 7.48
N ALA A 19 -21.24 11.98 6.21
CA ALA A 19 -20.91 11.06 5.12
C ALA A 19 -19.40 10.85 5.10
N ALA A 20 -18.94 9.71 5.60
CA ALA A 20 -17.56 9.27 5.42
C ALA A 20 -17.36 8.98 3.93
N THR A 21 -16.67 9.86 3.22
CA THR A 21 -16.16 9.59 1.87
C THR A 21 -15.07 8.54 2.00
N ALA A 22 -15.40 7.27 1.74
CA ALA A 22 -14.43 6.22 1.54
C ALA A 22 -13.63 6.60 0.28
N GLY A 23 -12.50 7.26 0.46
CA GLY A 23 -11.54 7.49 -0.60
C GLY A 23 -11.13 6.13 -1.17
N SER A 24 -11.39 5.90 -2.45
CA SER A 24 -10.92 4.72 -3.14
C SER A 24 -9.40 4.68 -2.99
N ALA A 25 -8.88 3.70 -2.25
CA ALA A 25 -7.45 3.44 -2.18
C ALA A 25 -6.99 3.10 -3.60
N VAL A 26 -6.32 4.04 -4.27
CA VAL A 26 -5.71 3.78 -5.57
C VAL A 26 -4.63 2.73 -5.34
N ALA A 27 -4.75 1.59 -6.01
CA ALA A 27 -3.78 0.51 -5.88
C ALA A 27 -2.41 0.96 -6.39
N GLN A 28 -1.34 0.42 -5.79
CA GLN A 28 0.03 0.59 -6.30
C GLN A 28 0.06 0.31 -7.81
N LYS A 29 0.65 1.22 -8.57
CA LYS A 29 0.87 0.99 -10.00
C LYS A 29 2.11 0.11 -10.18
N ARG A 30 1.97 -0.98 -10.94
CA ARG A 30 3.05 -1.87 -11.35
C ARG A 30 3.11 -1.96 -12.87
N THR A 31 4.27 -1.68 -13.43
CA THR A 31 4.53 -1.80 -14.87
C THR A 31 5.57 -2.88 -15.09
N VAL A 32 5.18 -4.03 -15.64
CA VAL A 32 6.11 -5.10 -16.01
C VAL A 32 6.89 -4.65 -17.23
N LEU A 33 8.23 -4.62 -17.11
CA LEU A 33 9.14 -4.25 -18.18
C LEU A 33 9.60 -5.47 -18.97
N GLN A 34 9.96 -6.54 -18.26
CA GLN A 34 10.49 -7.76 -18.84
C GLN A 34 10.11 -8.97 -17.97
N THR A 35 10.03 -10.12 -18.61
CA THR A 35 9.87 -11.42 -17.96
C THR A 35 10.79 -12.43 -18.63
N ILE A 36 11.45 -13.27 -17.85
CA ILE A 36 12.25 -14.39 -18.32
C ILE A 36 11.95 -15.64 -17.48
N ASP A 37 11.81 -16.76 -18.16
CA ASP A 37 11.59 -18.07 -17.53
C ASP A 37 12.93 -18.65 -17.07
N PHE A 38 13.26 -18.56 -15.79
CA PHE A 38 14.48 -19.12 -15.20
C PHE A 38 14.45 -19.01 -13.67
N PRO A 39 14.93 -20.05 -12.92
CA PRO A 39 15.18 -21.42 -13.40
C PRO A 39 13.89 -22.16 -13.75
N ALA A 40 13.98 -23.41 -14.18
CA ALA A 40 12.79 -24.22 -14.51
C ALA A 40 11.75 -24.19 -13.39
N GLY A 41 10.49 -23.88 -13.74
CA GLY A 41 9.39 -23.71 -12.78
C GLY A 41 9.29 -22.32 -12.14
N TYR A 42 10.21 -21.41 -12.47
CA TYR A 42 10.22 -20.02 -11.99
C TYR A 42 10.23 -19.02 -13.13
N GLU A 43 9.90 -17.78 -12.81
CA GLU A 43 10.06 -16.63 -13.70
C GLU A 43 10.71 -15.48 -12.94
N ILE A 44 11.45 -14.65 -13.66
CA ILE A 44 12.00 -13.39 -13.17
C ILE A 44 11.25 -12.26 -13.86
N LEU A 45 10.61 -11.41 -13.07
CA LEU A 45 9.94 -10.21 -13.57
C LEU A 45 10.73 -8.96 -13.19
N SER A 46 10.96 -8.08 -14.15
CA SER A 46 11.46 -6.72 -13.91
C SER A 46 10.29 -5.75 -13.96
N VAL A 47 10.05 -5.03 -12.88
CA VAL A 47 8.83 -4.23 -12.66
C VAL A 47 9.19 -2.85 -12.15
N ILE A 48 8.56 -1.80 -12.70
CA ILE A 48 8.50 -0.50 -12.04
C ILE A 48 7.30 -0.48 -11.10
N ALA A 49 7.57 -0.23 -9.83
CA ALA A 49 6.57 -0.06 -8.76
C ALA A 49 6.49 1.42 -8.39
N GLU A 50 5.29 2.00 -8.41
CA GLU A 50 5.05 3.42 -8.17
C GLU A 50 3.98 3.60 -7.09
N LEU A 51 4.21 4.57 -6.20
CA LEU A 51 3.26 5.00 -5.17
C LEU A 51 3.17 6.53 -5.17
N GLU A 52 1.96 7.05 -5.22
CA GLU A 52 1.70 8.47 -5.01
C GLU A 52 1.91 8.87 -3.54
N PRO A 53 2.09 10.16 -3.21
CA PRO A 53 2.22 10.61 -1.84
C PRO A 53 1.11 10.10 -0.93
N GLY A 54 1.47 9.53 0.22
CA GLY A 54 0.55 8.95 1.20
C GLY A 54 -0.02 7.59 0.83
N GLN A 55 0.30 7.06 -0.35
CA GLN A 55 -0.17 5.76 -0.81
C GLN A 55 0.64 4.62 -0.18
N CYS A 56 -0.02 3.51 0.14
CA CYS A 56 0.61 2.28 0.63
C CYS A 56 0.28 1.09 -0.28
N THR A 57 1.17 0.10 -0.34
CA THR A 57 0.92 -1.16 -1.05
C THR A 57 -0.18 -2.01 -0.41
N GLY A 58 -0.48 -1.79 0.88
CA GLY A 58 -1.20 -2.70 1.74
C GLY A 58 -0.34 -3.91 2.14
N ARG A 59 -0.70 -4.57 3.24
CA ARG A 59 0.02 -5.74 3.74
C ARG A 59 -0.09 -6.88 2.72
N HIS A 60 1.05 -7.43 2.31
CA HIS A 60 1.10 -8.51 1.33
C HIS A 60 2.44 -9.23 1.39
N SER A 61 2.52 -10.37 0.69
CA SER A 61 3.74 -11.13 0.46
C SER A 61 3.84 -11.57 -1.00
N HIS A 62 5.01 -12.08 -1.38
CA HIS A 62 5.28 -12.65 -2.70
C HIS A 62 5.61 -14.14 -2.60
N PRO A 63 5.31 -14.97 -3.63
CA PRO A 63 5.59 -16.41 -3.64
C PRO A 63 7.08 -16.73 -3.86
N GLY A 64 7.93 -15.71 -3.93
CA GLY A 64 9.36 -15.80 -4.12
C GLY A 64 10.05 -14.55 -3.60
N ALA A 65 11.32 -14.39 -3.94
CA ALA A 65 12.12 -13.25 -3.50
C ALA A 65 11.80 -11.99 -4.35
N GLU A 66 11.79 -10.84 -3.68
CA GLU A 66 11.86 -9.53 -4.32
C GLU A 66 13.20 -8.88 -4.01
N SER A 67 13.87 -8.34 -5.04
CA SER A 67 15.05 -7.49 -4.90
C SER A 67 14.80 -6.20 -5.66
N ALA A 68 14.85 -5.07 -4.96
CA ALA A 68 14.52 -3.79 -5.56
C ALA A 68 15.56 -2.71 -5.27
N TYR A 69 15.50 -1.65 -6.07
CA TYR A 69 16.31 -0.45 -5.94
C TYR A 69 15.41 0.78 -6.03
N VAL A 70 15.50 1.65 -5.04
CA VAL A 70 14.71 2.89 -5.01
C VAL A 70 15.30 3.88 -6.00
N MET A 71 14.54 4.25 -7.00
CA MET A 71 14.92 5.19 -8.04
C MET A 71 14.60 6.62 -7.65
N GLU A 72 13.47 6.83 -6.96
CA GLU A 72 12.93 8.15 -6.66
C GLU A 72 12.09 8.13 -5.39
N GLY A 73 12.11 9.23 -4.64
CA GLY A 73 11.23 9.47 -3.50
C GLY A 73 11.70 8.83 -2.19
N GLU A 74 10.78 8.79 -1.23
CA GLU A 74 11.00 8.29 0.12
C GLU A 74 9.78 7.47 0.58
N ALA A 75 10.03 6.31 1.16
CA ALA A 75 9.00 5.42 1.68
C ALA A 75 9.43 4.77 3.00
N VAL A 76 8.48 4.15 3.69
CA VAL A 76 8.71 3.27 4.84
C VAL A 76 8.20 1.88 4.50
N ALA A 77 9.08 0.89 4.58
CA ALA A 77 8.69 -0.51 4.55
C ALA A 77 8.42 -1.00 5.98
N LYS A 78 7.22 -1.48 6.22
CA LYS A 78 6.76 -2.03 7.50
C LYS A 78 6.69 -3.54 7.40
N PHE A 79 7.10 -4.22 8.47
CA PHE A 79 7.18 -5.68 8.54
C PHE A 79 6.45 -6.21 9.77
N ASP A 80 6.06 -7.46 9.73
CA ASP A 80 5.59 -8.17 10.92
C ASP A 80 6.82 -8.62 11.75
N GLY A 81 6.91 -8.13 12.99
CA GLY A 81 7.96 -8.55 13.93
C GLY A 81 9.38 -8.06 13.66
N LYS A 82 9.57 -7.11 12.72
CA LYS A 82 10.84 -6.44 12.44
C LYS A 82 10.69 -4.92 12.54
N PRO A 83 11.78 -4.18 12.81
CA PRO A 83 11.76 -2.72 12.72
C PRO A 83 11.41 -2.23 11.31
N ASP A 84 10.76 -1.09 11.24
CA ASP A 84 10.49 -0.39 9.99
C ASP A 84 11.81 -0.01 9.30
N LEU A 85 11.81 -0.07 7.96
CA LEU A 85 12.94 0.33 7.13
C LEU A 85 12.58 1.59 6.35
N ILE A 86 13.37 2.65 6.56
CA ILE A 86 13.26 3.89 5.76
C ILE A 86 13.97 3.66 4.43
N LEU A 87 13.27 3.95 3.34
CA LEU A 87 13.73 3.78 1.97
C LEU A 87 13.87 5.15 1.31
N LYS A 88 15.04 5.42 0.73
CA LYS A 88 15.33 6.65 -0.01
C LYS A 88 15.92 6.31 -1.37
N ALA A 89 15.81 7.23 -2.32
CA ALA A 89 16.44 7.10 -3.63
C ALA A 89 17.92 6.69 -3.49
N GLY A 90 18.36 5.71 -4.27
CA GLY A 90 19.70 5.15 -4.23
C GLY A 90 19.89 3.97 -3.28
N GLN A 91 18.85 3.53 -2.56
CA GLN A 91 18.93 2.42 -1.62
C GLN A 91 18.36 1.12 -2.20
N PRO A 92 19.03 -0.03 -1.96
CA PRO A 92 18.47 -1.34 -2.25
C PRO A 92 17.53 -1.79 -1.14
N LEU A 93 16.60 -2.69 -1.48
CA LEU A 93 15.77 -3.41 -0.52
C LEU A 93 15.50 -4.83 -1.01
N GLN A 94 15.26 -5.74 -0.08
CA GLN A 94 14.93 -7.13 -0.39
C GLN A 94 13.85 -7.63 0.55
N PHE A 95 12.95 -8.44 0.00
CA PHE A 95 11.94 -9.17 0.75
C PHE A 95 12.10 -10.67 0.50
N ALA A 96 12.09 -11.45 1.57
CA ALA A 96 12.19 -12.91 1.48
C ALA A 96 10.86 -13.52 0.96
N PRO A 97 10.89 -14.74 0.41
CA PRO A 97 9.67 -15.45 0.02
C PRO A 97 8.69 -15.56 1.19
N GLY A 98 7.43 -15.16 0.95
CA GLY A 98 6.37 -15.20 1.97
C GLY A 98 6.45 -14.13 3.06
N GLU A 99 7.47 -13.28 3.08
CA GLU A 99 7.60 -12.21 4.06
C GLU A 99 6.51 -11.15 3.90
N VAL A 100 5.68 -10.99 4.93
CA VAL A 100 4.62 -9.98 4.91
C VAL A 100 5.21 -8.59 5.14
N HIS A 101 4.91 -7.68 4.22
CA HIS A 101 5.36 -6.30 4.29
C HIS A 101 4.32 -5.32 3.73
N ASN A 102 4.51 -4.03 4.03
CA ASN A 102 3.69 -2.92 3.54
C ASN A 102 4.58 -1.70 3.31
N VAL A 103 4.70 -1.26 2.07
CA VAL A 103 5.48 -0.07 1.71
C VAL A 103 4.55 1.12 1.58
N CYS A 104 4.83 2.19 2.32
CA CYS A 104 4.07 3.44 2.29
C CYS A 104 4.96 4.60 1.84
N ASN A 105 4.53 5.34 0.82
CA ASN A 105 5.19 6.58 0.42
C ASN A 105 4.95 7.65 1.50
N VAL A 106 6.01 8.11 2.12
CA VAL A 106 6.00 9.15 3.18
C VAL A 106 6.58 10.48 2.70
N GLY A 107 7.04 10.53 1.44
CA GLY A 107 7.55 11.74 0.80
C GLY A 107 6.45 12.62 0.23
N GLY A 108 6.83 13.84 -0.17
CA GLY A 108 5.94 14.80 -0.85
C GLY A 108 5.80 14.59 -2.36
N GLY A 109 6.60 13.70 -2.97
CA GLY A 109 6.58 13.35 -4.38
C GLY A 109 6.30 11.88 -4.60
N GLN A 110 6.35 11.44 -5.86
CA GLN A 110 6.17 10.05 -6.23
C GLN A 110 7.32 9.19 -5.66
N PHE A 111 7.00 8.03 -5.13
CA PHE A 111 7.97 6.98 -4.86
C PHE A 111 8.02 6.02 -6.04
N LYS A 112 9.23 5.68 -6.48
CA LYS A 112 9.46 4.77 -7.60
C LYS A 112 10.60 3.82 -7.30
N ALA A 113 10.39 2.53 -7.53
CA ALA A 113 11.39 1.50 -7.39
C ALA A 113 11.43 0.57 -8.62
N LEU A 114 12.63 0.15 -9.01
CA LEU A 114 12.82 -0.97 -9.93
C LEU A 114 12.91 -2.23 -9.08
N ALA A 115 11.95 -3.13 -9.25
CA ALA A 115 11.86 -4.38 -8.52
C ALA A 115 12.07 -5.58 -9.45
N HIS A 116 12.83 -6.55 -8.99
CA HIS A 116 13.01 -7.85 -9.63
C HIS A 116 12.39 -8.91 -8.72
N TYR A 117 11.42 -9.64 -9.26
CA TYR A 117 10.77 -10.74 -8.57
C TYR A 117 11.27 -12.06 -9.16
N ILE A 118 11.69 -12.98 -8.29
CA ILE A 118 12.04 -14.35 -8.64
C ILE A 118 10.97 -15.21 -8.02
N VAL A 119 9.99 -15.64 -8.81
CA VAL A 119 8.75 -16.23 -8.31
C VAL A 119 8.39 -17.53 -9.02
N GLU A 120 7.70 -18.40 -8.33
CA GLU A 120 7.16 -19.63 -8.89
C GLU A 120 6.11 -19.33 -9.96
N LYS A 121 6.23 -19.94 -11.13
CA LYS A 121 5.27 -19.80 -12.23
C LYS A 121 3.88 -20.26 -11.82
N GLY A 122 2.87 -19.53 -12.27
CA GLY A 122 1.47 -19.85 -12.02
C GLY A 122 0.95 -19.48 -10.63
N LYS A 123 1.79 -18.96 -9.74
CA LYS A 123 1.34 -18.38 -8.47
C LYS A 123 1.06 -16.89 -8.62
N PRO A 124 0.04 -16.35 -7.91
CA PRO A 124 -0.19 -14.91 -7.87
C PRO A 124 1.05 -14.18 -7.35
N LEU A 125 1.49 -13.12 -8.05
CA LEU A 125 2.66 -12.32 -7.63
C LEU A 125 2.43 -11.70 -6.23
N VAL A 126 1.20 -11.38 -5.89
CA VAL A 126 0.82 -10.74 -4.62
C VAL A 126 -0.23 -11.57 -3.91
N THR A 127 0.05 -11.94 -2.66
CA THR A 127 -0.91 -12.53 -1.72
C THR A 127 -1.19 -11.51 -0.62
N ARG A 128 -2.45 -11.08 -0.48
CA ARG A 128 -2.86 -10.13 0.56
C ARG A 128 -2.81 -10.79 1.93
N ALA A 129 -2.26 -10.07 2.92
CA ALA A 129 -2.27 -10.46 4.31
C ALA A 129 -3.38 -9.68 5.06
N PRO A 130 -4.02 -10.29 6.09
CA PRO A 130 -5.04 -9.64 6.91
C PRO A 130 -4.51 -8.46 7.70
#